data_8a3b19fb7ff87d5ad01ecb1588b7cefa
#
_entry.id   8a3b19fb7ff87d5ad01ecb1588b7cefa
#
_cell.length_a   1.000
_cell.length_b   1.000
_cell.length_c   1.000
_cell.angle_alpha   90.00
_cell.angle_beta   90.00
_cell.angle_gamma   90.00
#
_symmetry.space_group_name_H-M   'P 1'
#
loop_
_entity.id
_entity.type
_entity.pdbx_description
1 polymer ?
#
loop_
_entity_poly.entity_id
_entity_poly.type
_entity_poly.pdbx_seq_one_letter_code
_entity_poly.pdbx_strand_id
1 'polypeptide(L)'
;ELPSSNPWKGRDELNLNVQFSYNQLLGSMFYRAAGLPAYESRAVAVRLNGVNHASPENASVSRPFNHHFGFYVQNEPINNRYVREHYPLETGGNLYRMTGNGTGWDYFPGSNDLEADYRGSGWDKENNDSLNDWSDLHSFIGVMSTASGENYLKQIRRVMDVESWLRNLAVSTILTNGENSIFTGRDDDYAMYCGIDGRFKLIPHDLDTILGAGDGSRIGIANLPHTILDFVERGESFLQLQKLFREPEVLQRYYQILRELLVGPFEQNSANRLIDDALTWTPRGIGEAAKEFLSARRADILSVIERPLGISSNLDMTRGLPTSFTVNAALQGTFNAGRATHVLINGEQATLEGAPGTWA
;
A
#
# COMPACT_ATOMS: atom_id res chain seq x y z
N GLU A 1 21.64 -2.95 17.76
CA GLU A 1 21.17 -3.88 18.82
C GLU A 1 21.58 -3.36 20.18
N LEU A 2 20.80 -3.65 21.20
CA LEU A 2 21.09 -3.36 22.60
C LEU A 2 21.35 -4.69 23.33
N PRO A 3 22.18 -4.68 24.41
CA PRO A 3 22.36 -5.90 25.18
C PRO A 3 21.02 -6.40 25.74
N SER A 4 20.70 -7.66 25.54
CA SER A 4 19.47 -8.29 26.07
C SER A 4 19.37 -8.21 27.61
N SER A 5 20.51 -8.05 28.28
CA SER A 5 20.59 -7.82 29.73
C SER A 5 20.21 -6.40 30.15
N ASN A 6 20.13 -5.44 29.22
CA ASN A 6 19.78 -4.04 29.49
C ASN A 6 18.98 -3.43 28.33
N PRO A 7 17.76 -3.92 28.06
CA PRO A 7 16.93 -3.44 26.97
C PRO A 7 16.39 -2.05 27.30
N TRP A 8 16.33 -1.17 26.30
CA TRP A 8 15.68 0.13 26.46
C TRP A 8 14.16 -0.02 26.40
N LYS A 9 13.49 0.24 27.52
CA LYS A 9 12.02 0.06 27.64
C LYS A 9 11.55 -1.31 27.16
N GLY A 10 12.33 -2.37 27.45
CA GLY A 10 12.01 -3.72 27.04
C GLY A 10 12.32 -4.04 25.58
N ARG A 11 12.99 -3.15 24.85
CA ARG A 11 13.44 -3.36 23.47
C ARG A 11 14.94 -3.57 23.43
N ASP A 12 15.37 -4.62 22.79
CA ASP A 12 16.76 -5.01 22.53
C ASP A 12 17.26 -4.48 21.17
N GLU A 13 16.34 -3.98 20.34
CA GLU A 13 16.60 -3.42 19.03
C GLU A 13 15.89 -2.06 18.89
N LEU A 14 16.57 -1.09 18.30
CA LEU A 14 16.03 0.22 17.95
C LEU A 14 16.32 0.51 16.48
N ASN A 15 15.27 0.77 15.72
CA ASN A 15 15.37 1.31 14.38
C ASN A 15 15.13 2.83 14.47
N LEU A 16 16.18 3.62 14.17
CA LEU A 16 16.15 5.08 14.24
C LEU A 16 16.39 5.65 12.85
N ASN A 17 15.38 6.32 12.31
CA ASN A 17 15.46 7.01 11.02
C ASN A 17 15.36 8.53 11.22
N VAL A 18 16.13 9.29 10.45
CA VAL A 18 16.12 10.76 10.50
C VAL A 18 15.65 11.36 9.17
N GLN A 19 15.73 10.60 8.09
CA GLN A 19 15.31 11.03 6.77
C GLN A 19 13.77 11.01 6.70
N PHE A 20 13.17 12.14 6.28
CA PHE A 20 11.72 12.29 6.23
C PHE A 20 10.97 11.70 7.43
N SER A 21 11.51 11.90 8.65
CA SER A 21 11.01 11.30 9.88
C SER A 21 9.52 11.58 10.14
N TYR A 22 9.01 12.73 9.70
CA TYR A 22 7.58 13.05 9.79
C TYR A 22 6.70 12.19 8.89
N ASN A 23 7.18 11.81 7.69
CA ASN A 23 6.47 10.88 6.80
C ASN A 23 6.35 9.49 7.42
N GLN A 24 7.45 8.95 7.96
CA GLN A 24 7.46 7.68 8.68
C GLN A 24 6.43 7.68 9.81
N LEU A 25 6.40 8.75 10.60
CA LEU A 25 5.45 8.90 11.70
C LEU A 25 4.00 8.95 11.21
N LEU A 26 3.70 9.83 10.26
CA LEU A 26 2.34 10.00 9.71
C LEU A 26 1.88 8.74 8.97
N GLY A 27 2.75 8.14 8.16
CA GLY A 27 2.44 6.92 7.43
C GLY A 27 2.02 5.79 8.37
N SER A 28 2.85 5.49 9.38
CA SER A 28 2.52 4.51 10.41
C SER A 28 1.15 4.78 11.05
N MET A 29 0.86 6.02 11.43
CA MET A 29 -0.40 6.39 12.06
C MET A 29 -1.59 6.23 11.11
N PHE A 30 -1.47 6.60 9.84
CA PHE A 30 -2.54 6.45 8.84
C PHE A 30 -2.85 4.98 8.53
N TYR A 31 -1.83 4.14 8.34
CA TYR A 31 -2.05 2.71 8.14
C TYR A 31 -2.76 2.07 9.33
N ARG A 32 -2.35 2.42 10.56
CA ARG A 32 -2.99 1.93 11.78
C ARG A 32 -4.43 2.46 11.94
N ALA A 33 -4.66 3.74 11.63
CA ALA A 33 -6.02 4.31 11.62
C ALA A 33 -6.93 3.65 10.57
N ALA A 34 -6.35 3.12 9.49
CA ALA A 34 -7.05 2.31 8.50
C ALA A 34 -7.31 0.86 8.95
N GLY A 35 -6.91 0.48 10.17
CA GLY A 35 -7.08 -0.87 10.72
C GLY A 35 -6.05 -1.89 10.23
N LEU A 36 -4.92 -1.42 9.71
CA LEU A 36 -3.84 -2.28 9.24
C LEU A 36 -2.75 -2.43 10.31
N PRO A 37 -2.11 -3.59 10.39
CA PRO A 37 -1.04 -3.87 11.35
C PRO A 37 0.29 -3.23 10.87
N ALA A 38 0.36 -1.90 10.85
CA ALA A 38 1.60 -1.18 10.58
C ALA A 38 2.45 -1.05 11.86
N TYR A 39 3.76 -1.02 11.68
CA TYR A 39 4.71 -0.84 12.77
C TYR A 39 4.46 0.47 13.54
N GLU A 40 4.71 0.48 14.83
CA GLU A 40 4.64 1.71 15.63
C GLU A 40 5.82 2.63 15.30
N SER A 41 5.51 3.91 15.09
CA SER A 41 6.50 4.97 14.95
C SER A 41 6.35 5.99 16.05
N ARG A 42 7.46 6.46 16.58
CA ARG A 42 7.50 7.49 17.64
C ARG A 42 8.60 8.49 17.35
N ALA A 43 8.26 9.74 17.49
CA ALA A 43 9.28 10.78 17.44
C ALA A 43 10.16 10.76 18.71
N VAL A 44 11.46 10.82 18.50
CA VAL A 44 12.44 10.78 19.59
C VAL A 44 13.55 11.81 19.39
N ALA A 45 13.98 12.42 20.48
CA ALA A 45 15.15 13.28 20.49
C ALA A 45 16.40 12.43 20.77
N VAL A 46 17.29 12.33 19.78
CA VAL A 46 18.56 11.60 19.91
C VAL A 46 19.69 12.61 20.04
N ARG A 47 20.48 12.46 21.10
CA ARG A 47 21.67 13.27 21.34
C ARG A 47 22.89 12.37 21.49
N LEU A 48 23.92 12.65 20.71
CA LEU A 48 25.22 12.00 20.86
C LEU A 48 26.19 13.01 21.47
N ASN A 49 26.73 12.72 22.65
CA ASN A 49 27.57 13.65 23.43
C ASN A 49 26.92 15.05 23.61
N GLY A 50 25.61 15.08 23.84
CA GLY A 50 24.86 16.32 24.01
C GLY A 50 24.43 17.02 22.72
N VAL A 51 24.93 16.61 21.56
CA VAL A 51 24.64 17.21 20.25
C VAL A 51 23.41 16.53 19.63
N ASN A 52 22.44 17.32 19.17
CA ASN A 52 21.30 16.85 18.38
C ASN A 52 21.70 16.76 16.89
N HIS A 53 21.96 15.56 16.40
CA HIS A 53 22.34 15.34 15.01
C HIS A 53 21.18 15.42 14.00
N ALA A 54 19.94 15.48 14.47
CA ALA A 54 18.78 15.72 13.62
C ALA A 54 18.51 17.21 13.37
N SER A 55 19.24 18.11 14.09
CA SER A 55 19.13 19.54 13.85
C SER A 55 19.79 19.93 12.52
N PRO A 56 19.16 20.80 11.72
CA PRO A 56 19.73 21.26 10.43
C PRO A 56 21.13 21.86 10.56
N GLU A 57 21.43 22.55 11.64
CA GLU A 57 22.75 23.14 11.93
C GLU A 57 23.84 22.10 12.23
N ASN A 58 23.45 20.90 12.67
CA ASN A 58 24.37 19.83 13.04
C ASN A 58 24.37 18.68 12.00
N ALA A 59 23.58 18.81 10.94
CA ALA A 59 23.54 17.83 9.89
C ALA A 59 24.86 17.76 9.14
N SER A 60 25.41 16.58 8.99
CA SER A 60 26.61 16.38 8.16
C SER A 60 26.30 16.74 6.71
N VAL A 61 27.06 17.66 6.15
CA VAL A 61 26.87 18.23 4.79
C VAL A 61 27.18 17.23 3.68
N SER A 62 27.52 15.99 4.01
CA SER A 62 28.00 14.98 3.06
C SER A 62 26.91 14.36 2.18
N ARG A 63 25.65 14.64 2.42
CA ARG A 63 24.54 14.23 1.55
C ARG A 63 23.74 15.44 1.07
N PRO A 64 23.51 15.62 -0.23
CA PRO A 64 22.81 16.77 -0.80
C PRO A 64 21.32 16.86 -0.43
N PHE A 65 20.81 15.93 0.36
CA PHE A 65 19.42 15.85 0.83
C PHE A 65 19.37 15.94 2.34
N ASN A 66 19.56 17.17 2.86
CA ASN A 66 19.43 17.48 4.28
C ASN A 66 17.95 17.57 4.67
N HIS A 67 17.31 16.43 4.83
CA HIS A 67 15.93 16.36 5.34
C HIS A 67 15.91 16.08 6.84
N HIS A 68 16.70 16.85 7.58
CA HIS A 68 16.77 16.78 9.03
C HIS A 68 15.70 17.69 9.62
N PHE A 69 14.70 17.09 10.25
CA PHE A 69 13.54 17.80 10.78
C PHE A 69 13.60 18.03 12.30
N GLY A 70 14.80 17.97 12.88
CA GLY A 70 15.04 18.23 14.31
C GLY A 70 14.82 17.03 15.22
N PHE A 71 14.34 15.89 14.71
CA PHE A 71 14.08 14.67 15.47
C PHE A 71 14.34 13.42 14.65
N TYR A 72 14.55 12.32 15.34
CA TYR A 72 14.51 10.97 14.76
C TYR A 72 13.12 10.37 14.93
N VAL A 73 12.74 9.50 14.04
CA VAL A 73 11.66 8.57 14.27
C VAL A 73 12.25 7.24 14.75
N GLN A 74 11.72 6.71 15.83
CA GLN A 74 11.94 5.33 16.23
C GLN A 74 10.82 4.49 15.64
N ASN A 75 11.14 3.67 14.67
CA ASN A 75 10.24 2.68 14.11
C ASN A 75 10.35 1.36 14.87
N GLU A 76 9.25 0.68 15.03
CA GLU A 76 9.24 -0.67 15.58
C GLU A 76 9.89 -1.62 14.56
N PRO A 77 10.89 -2.44 14.97
CA PRO A 77 11.46 -3.46 14.11
C PRO A 77 10.41 -4.52 13.73
N ILE A 78 10.35 -4.84 12.44
CA ILE A 78 9.45 -5.89 11.92
C ILE A 78 10.16 -7.25 12.10
N ASN A 79 9.92 -7.89 13.26
CA ASN A 79 10.54 -9.12 13.68
C ASN A 79 9.58 -9.99 14.49
N ASN A 80 10.07 -11.03 15.18
CA ASN A 80 9.26 -11.90 16.05
C ASN A 80 8.42 -11.16 17.09
N ARG A 81 8.89 -10.02 17.60
CA ARG A 81 8.16 -9.22 18.56
C ARG A 81 6.97 -8.53 17.89
N TYR A 82 7.21 -7.93 16.72
CA TYR A 82 6.14 -7.36 15.89
C TYR A 82 5.02 -8.37 15.65
N VAL A 83 5.36 -9.61 15.29
CA VAL A 83 4.36 -10.68 15.10
C VAL A 83 3.54 -10.90 16.36
N ARG A 84 4.17 -10.99 17.53
CA ARG A 84 3.45 -11.20 18.80
C ARG A 84 2.54 -10.02 19.16
N GLU A 85 2.93 -8.80 18.84
CA GLU A 85 2.18 -7.58 19.19
C GLU A 85 1.03 -7.31 18.20
N HIS A 86 1.22 -7.58 16.90
CA HIS A 86 0.25 -7.28 15.86
C HIS A 86 -0.61 -8.48 15.42
N TYR A 87 -0.14 -9.70 15.64
CA TYR A 87 -0.85 -10.95 15.31
C TYR A 87 -0.92 -11.90 16.51
N PRO A 88 -1.44 -11.47 17.66
CA PRO A 88 -1.38 -12.24 18.92
C PRO A 88 -2.08 -13.59 18.86
N LEU A 89 -3.04 -13.76 17.96
CA LEU A 89 -3.79 -15.01 17.75
C LEU A 89 -3.15 -15.92 16.70
N GLU A 90 -2.12 -15.46 15.99
CA GLU A 90 -1.51 -16.14 14.84
C GLU A 90 0.03 -16.16 14.92
N THR A 91 0.61 -16.15 16.11
CA THR A 91 2.06 -15.93 16.33
C THR A 91 2.99 -16.99 15.74
N GLY A 92 2.45 -18.13 15.30
CA GLY A 92 3.23 -19.24 14.72
C GLY A 92 3.55 -19.11 13.23
N GLY A 93 3.09 -18.05 12.58
CA GLY A 93 3.31 -17.83 11.16
C GLY A 93 4.70 -17.34 10.79
N ASN A 94 4.96 -17.22 9.49
CA ASN A 94 6.25 -16.79 8.96
C ASN A 94 6.20 -15.34 8.47
N LEU A 95 7.23 -14.58 8.82
CA LEU A 95 7.43 -13.18 8.43
C LEU A 95 8.56 -13.09 7.43
N TYR A 96 8.29 -12.43 6.32
CA TYR A 96 9.24 -12.20 5.23
C TYR A 96 9.35 -10.72 4.93
N ARG A 97 10.55 -10.26 4.59
CA ARG A 97 10.81 -8.91 4.12
C ARG A 97 11.50 -8.93 2.78
N MET A 98 11.06 -8.07 1.87
CA MET A 98 11.73 -7.84 0.61
C MET A 98 12.81 -6.78 0.81
N THR A 99 14.07 -7.11 0.46
CA THR A 99 15.26 -6.27 0.66
C THR A 99 16.14 -6.19 -0.56
N GLY A 100 15.76 -6.87 -1.64
CA GLY A 100 16.60 -7.05 -2.82
C GLY A 100 16.16 -6.22 -4.02
N ASN A 101 16.96 -6.32 -5.09
CA ASN A 101 16.71 -5.68 -6.37
C ASN A 101 16.16 -6.68 -7.43
N GLY A 102 15.61 -7.81 -7.01
CA GLY A 102 15.06 -8.82 -7.90
C GLY A 102 13.59 -8.56 -8.24
N THR A 103 12.92 -9.51 -8.90
CA THR A 103 11.49 -9.44 -9.18
C THR A 103 10.64 -9.88 -7.99
N GLY A 104 11.25 -10.41 -6.94
CA GLY A 104 10.66 -10.85 -5.68
C GLY A 104 9.62 -11.97 -5.80
N TRP A 105 8.90 -12.03 -6.89
CA TRP A 105 7.82 -13.01 -7.10
C TRP A 105 8.18 -14.06 -8.15
N ASP A 106 9.46 -14.39 -8.25
CA ASP A 106 9.91 -15.49 -9.10
C ASP A 106 9.42 -16.82 -8.53
N TYR A 107 8.77 -17.61 -9.38
CA TYR A 107 8.33 -18.95 -9.02
C TYR A 107 9.39 -19.99 -9.44
N PHE A 108 9.83 -20.79 -8.49
CA PHE A 108 10.87 -21.83 -8.68
C PHE A 108 10.29 -23.25 -8.63
N PRO A 109 9.52 -23.70 -9.64
CA PRO A 109 8.94 -25.02 -9.64
C PRO A 109 10.06 -26.09 -9.71
N GLY A 110 10.04 -27.04 -8.77
CA GLY A 110 11.02 -28.09 -8.69
C GLY A 110 12.36 -27.71 -8.04
N SER A 111 12.41 -26.57 -7.35
CA SER A 111 13.58 -26.20 -6.55
C SER A 111 13.94 -27.28 -5.53
N ASN A 112 15.24 -27.51 -5.34
CA ASN A 112 15.79 -28.36 -4.29
C ASN A 112 16.30 -27.55 -3.08
N ASP A 113 16.36 -26.22 -3.19
CA ASP A 113 16.82 -25.30 -2.15
C ASP A 113 16.05 -23.97 -2.24
N LEU A 114 14.87 -23.96 -1.65
CA LEU A 114 14.00 -22.78 -1.63
C LEU A 114 14.62 -21.60 -0.89
N GLU A 115 15.43 -21.85 0.15
CA GLU A 115 16.11 -20.77 0.86
C GLU A 115 17.08 -20.04 -0.06
N ALA A 116 17.95 -20.77 -0.76
CA ALA A 116 18.93 -20.17 -1.66
C ALA A 116 18.25 -19.39 -2.79
N ASP A 117 17.17 -19.94 -3.37
CA ASP A 117 16.42 -19.30 -4.45
C ASP A 117 15.75 -18.01 -4.00
N TYR A 118 15.01 -18.04 -2.87
CA TYR A 118 14.29 -16.84 -2.41
C TYR A 118 15.20 -15.78 -1.80
N ARG A 119 16.28 -16.17 -1.09
CA ARG A 119 17.31 -15.21 -0.69
C ARG A 119 18.01 -14.59 -1.91
N GLY A 120 18.26 -15.39 -2.94
CA GLY A 120 18.80 -14.91 -4.22
C GLY A 120 17.87 -13.91 -4.93
N SER A 121 16.55 -14.03 -4.75
CA SER A 121 15.53 -13.10 -5.25
C SER A 121 15.27 -11.90 -4.32
N GLY A 122 16.04 -11.76 -3.23
CA GLY A 122 15.97 -10.61 -2.33
C GLY A 122 15.03 -10.75 -1.14
N TRP A 123 14.54 -11.95 -0.84
CA TRP A 123 13.74 -12.18 0.35
C TRP A 123 14.60 -12.51 1.58
N ASP A 124 14.29 -11.86 2.69
CA ASP A 124 14.76 -12.23 4.02
C ASP A 124 13.62 -12.80 4.86
N LYS A 125 13.91 -13.86 5.61
CA LYS A 125 13.00 -14.43 6.60
C LYS A 125 13.29 -13.82 7.97
N GLU A 126 12.36 -13.06 8.51
CA GLU A 126 12.54 -12.25 9.71
C GLU A 126 12.16 -12.98 11.01
N ASN A 127 11.61 -14.19 10.88
CA ASN A 127 11.33 -15.07 12.02
C ASN A 127 11.36 -16.54 11.60
N ASN A 128 11.38 -17.46 12.60
CA ASN A 128 11.39 -18.91 12.36
C ASN A 128 12.53 -19.37 11.42
N ASP A 129 13.59 -18.59 11.30
CA ASP A 129 14.70 -18.81 10.38
C ASP A 129 15.39 -20.17 10.59
N SER A 130 15.50 -20.59 11.86
CA SER A 130 16.08 -21.90 12.23
C SER A 130 15.32 -23.12 11.68
N LEU A 131 14.06 -22.95 11.28
CA LEU A 131 13.25 -24.01 10.67
C LEU A 131 13.54 -24.19 9.18
N ASN A 132 14.16 -23.20 8.56
CA ASN A 132 14.48 -23.17 7.13
C ASN A 132 13.30 -23.59 6.22
N ASP A 133 12.07 -23.27 6.63
CA ASP A 133 10.86 -23.61 5.88
C ASP A 133 10.37 -22.38 5.10
N TRP A 134 10.46 -22.45 3.78
CA TRP A 134 10.03 -21.45 2.81
C TRP A 134 8.83 -21.92 1.98
N SER A 135 8.22 -23.04 2.36
CA SER A 135 7.17 -23.71 1.59
C SER A 135 5.90 -22.87 1.45
N ASP A 136 5.57 -22.05 2.44
CA ASP A 136 4.41 -21.14 2.40
C ASP A 136 4.63 -19.99 1.41
N LEU A 137 5.81 -19.36 1.39
CA LEU A 137 6.16 -18.33 0.40
C LEU A 137 6.17 -18.93 -1.01
N HIS A 138 6.76 -20.12 -1.17
CA HIS A 138 6.75 -20.85 -2.44
C HIS A 138 5.33 -21.15 -2.92
N SER A 139 4.47 -21.61 -2.03
CA SER A 139 3.05 -21.87 -2.33
C SER A 139 2.32 -20.60 -2.74
N PHE A 140 2.53 -19.49 -2.01
CA PHE A 140 1.93 -18.19 -2.33
C PHE A 140 2.33 -17.74 -3.73
N ILE A 141 3.63 -17.64 -4.00
CA ILE A 141 4.13 -17.18 -5.32
C ILE A 141 3.70 -18.13 -6.43
N GLY A 142 3.73 -19.45 -6.17
CA GLY A 142 3.28 -20.47 -7.12
C GLY A 142 1.82 -20.30 -7.51
N VAL A 143 0.92 -20.11 -6.51
CA VAL A 143 -0.51 -19.87 -6.78
C VAL A 143 -0.71 -18.54 -7.49
N MET A 144 -0.06 -17.46 -7.05
CA MET A 144 -0.17 -16.16 -7.70
C MET A 144 0.25 -16.20 -9.17
N SER A 145 1.27 -17.00 -9.50
CA SER A 145 1.81 -17.13 -10.86
C SER A 145 1.00 -18.06 -11.77
N THR A 146 0.44 -19.14 -11.23
CA THR A 146 -0.15 -20.23 -12.04
C THR A 146 -1.67 -20.29 -11.99
N ALA A 147 -2.32 -19.76 -10.94
CA ALA A 147 -3.78 -19.80 -10.80
C ALA A 147 -4.50 -19.21 -12.02
N SER A 148 -5.57 -19.87 -12.47
CA SER A 148 -6.34 -19.44 -13.65
C SER A 148 -7.72 -20.10 -13.71
N GLY A 149 -8.56 -19.66 -14.68
CA GLY A 149 -9.88 -20.22 -14.95
C GLY A 149 -10.93 -19.89 -13.89
N GLU A 150 -12.05 -20.58 -13.92
CA GLU A 150 -13.23 -20.31 -13.07
C GLU A 150 -12.94 -20.34 -11.56
N ASN A 151 -11.91 -21.05 -11.11
CA ASN A 151 -11.52 -21.14 -9.70
C ASN A 151 -10.40 -20.16 -9.31
N TYR A 152 -10.04 -19.21 -10.17
CA TYR A 152 -8.93 -18.31 -9.94
C TYR A 152 -9.00 -17.61 -8.56
N LEU A 153 -10.05 -16.83 -8.31
CA LEU A 153 -10.20 -16.12 -7.03
C LEU A 153 -10.27 -17.05 -5.82
N LYS A 154 -10.86 -18.23 -5.97
CA LYS A 154 -10.89 -19.22 -4.90
C LYS A 154 -9.49 -19.73 -4.54
N GLN A 155 -8.60 -19.88 -5.52
CA GLN A 155 -7.21 -20.28 -5.30
C GLN A 155 -6.45 -19.13 -4.65
N ILE A 156 -6.58 -17.90 -5.14
CA ILE A 156 -5.94 -16.71 -4.56
C ILE A 156 -6.33 -16.54 -3.09
N ARG A 157 -7.60 -16.61 -2.75
CA ARG A 157 -8.11 -16.46 -1.37
C ARG A 157 -7.63 -17.53 -0.39
N ARG A 158 -7.03 -18.61 -0.86
CA ARG A 158 -6.41 -19.62 0.02
C ARG A 158 -5.02 -19.21 0.51
N VAL A 159 -4.32 -18.38 -0.25
CA VAL A 159 -2.94 -17.99 0.03
C VAL A 159 -2.79 -16.49 0.33
N MET A 160 -3.82 -15.69 0.07
CA MET A 160 -3.81 -14.24 0.23
C MET A 160 -5.03 -13.78 1.04
N ASP A 161 -4.83 -12.94 2.02
CA ASP A 161 -5.90 -12.16 2.64
C ASP A 161 -6.23 -10.96 1.74
N VAL A 162 -7.07 -11.21 0.73
CA VAL A 162 -7.38 -10.24 -0.32
C VAL A 162 -7.90 -8.91 0.25
N GLU A 163 -8.76 -8.96 1.27
CA GLU A 163 -9.32 -7.74 1.89
C GLU A 163 -8.22 -6.89 2.55
N SER A 164 -7.30 -7.50 3.29
CA SER A 164 -6.15 -6.81 3.90
C SER A 164 -5.23 -6.21 2.83
N TRP A 165 -4.96 -6.94 1.75
CA TRP A 165 -4.16 -6.44 0.64
C TRP A 165 -4.80 -5.24 -0.06
N LEU A 166 -6.07 -5.33 -0.41
CA LEU A 166 -6.79 -4.23 -1.05
C LEU A 166 -6.80 -2.97 -0.16
N ARG A 167 -6.96 -3.14 1.14
CA ARG A 167 -6.93 -2.03 2.11
C ARG A 167 -5.54 -1.41 2.20
N ASN A 168 -4.48 -2.22 2.23
CA ASN A 168 -3.10 -1.73 2.23
C ASN A 168 -2.79 -0.92 0.95
N LEU A 169 -3.12 -1.47 -0.21
CA LEU A 169 -2.95 -0.81 -1.51
C LEU A 169 -3.77 0.48 -1.61
N ALA A 170 -4.98 0.50 -1.05
CA ALA A 170 -5.80 1.71 -1.01
C ALA A 170 -5.18 2.81 -0.13
N VAL A 171 -4.59 2.47 1.03
CA VAL A 171 -3.84 3.42 1.85
C VAL A 171 -2.60 3.92 1.11
N SER A 172 -1.83 3.02 0.47
CA SER A 172 -0.69 3.39 -0.39
C SER A 172 -1.10 4.38 -1.49
N THR A 173 -2.26 4.15 -2.12
CA THR A 173 -2.82 5.04 -3.15
C THR A 173 -3.18 6.42 -2.60
N ILE A 174 -3.82 6.49 -1.43
CA ILE A 174 -4.19 7.77 -0.82
C ILE A 174 -2.95 8.55 -0.39
N LEU A 175 -1.97 7.87 0.20
CA LEU A 175 -0.71 8.48 0.65
C LEU A 175 0.29 8.72 -0.49
N THR A 176 0.06 8.16 -1.69
CA THR A 176 1.03 8.10 -2.80
C THR A 176 2.38 7.54 -2.35
N ASN A 177 2.36 6.33 -1.78
CA ASN A 177 3.56 5.69 -1.27
C ASN A 177 4.53 5.34 -2.41
N GLY A 178 5.59 6.14 -2.56
CA GLY A 178 6.52 6.08 -3.69
C GLY A 178 7.62 5.04 -3.56
N GLU A 179 7.80 4.45 -2.38
CA GLU A 179 8.83 3.42 -2.13
C GLU A 179 8.28 2.01 -2.03
N ASN A 180 7.01 1.87 -1.70
CA ASN A 180 6.41 0.54 -1.72
C ASN A 180 6.48 -0.04 -3.14
N SER A 181 7.30 -1.04 -3.31
CA SER A 181 7.59 -1.68 -4.59
C SER A 181 6.38 -2.31 -5.25
N ILE A 182 5.45 -2.82 -4.47
CA ILE A 182 4.18 -3.34 -4.99
C ILE A 182 3.40 -2.21 -5.65
N PHE A 183 3.51 -0.99 -5.12
CA PHE A 183 2.85 0.19 -5.66
C PHE A 183 3.61 0.80 -6.86
N THR A 184 4.94 0.73 -6.85
CA THR A 184 5.80 1.37 -7.87
C THR A 184 6.33 0.42 -8.92
N GLY A 185 6.16 -0.90 -8.76
CA GLY A 185 6.73 -1.92 -9.62
C GLY A 185 8.21 -2.22 -9.37
N ARG A 186 8.74 -1.84 -8.20
CA ARG A 186 10.11 -2.16 -7.74
C ARG A 186 10.04 -3.12 -6.58
N ASP A 187 11.13 -3.79 -6.24
CA ASP A 187 11.12 -5.03 -5.46
C ASP A 187 11.55 -4.91 -3.99
N ASP A 188 11.55 -3.71 -3.40
CA ASP A 188 11.92 -3.49 -2.00
C ASP A 188 10.82 -2.79 -1.18
N ASP A 189 11.06 -2.54 0.09
CA ASP A 189 10.26 -1.76 1.02
C ASP A 189 8.84 -2.28 1.28
N TYR A 190 8.70 -3.60 1.35
CA TYR A 190 7.51 -4.22 1.92
C TYR A 190 7.85 -5.51 2.68
N ALA A 191 6.97 -5.87 3.60
CA ALA A 191 7.03 -7.14 4.29
C ALA A 191 5.70 -7.89 4.13
N MET A 192 5.74 -9.19 4.33
CA MET A 192 4.56 -10.05 4.30
C MET A 192 4.56 -11.01 5.48
N TYR A 193 3.40 -11.21 6.07
CA TYR A 193 3.19 -12.19 7.12
C TYR A 193 2.23 -13.28 6.64
N CYS A 194 2.69 -14.51 6.65
CA CYS A 194 1.84 -15.69 6.46
C CYS A 194 1.29 -16.13 7.81
N GLY A 195 -0.01 -15.93 8.04
CA GLY A 195 -0.67 -16.41 9.26
C GLY A 195 -0.75 -17.94 9.32
N ILE A 196 -1.15 -18.46 10.47
CA ILE A 196 -1.38 -19.91 10.65
C ILE A 196 -2.51 -20.46 9.76
N ASP A 197 -3.32 -19.57 9.21
CA ASP A 197 -4.35 -19.88 8.22
C ASP A 197 -3.81 -20.05 6.79
N GLY A 198 -2.49 -19.89 6.61
CA GLY A 198 -1.80 -20.01 5.32
C GLY A 198 -1.99 -18.82 4.40
N ARG A 199 -2.56 -17.70 4.89
CA ARG A 199 -2.80 -16.51 4.07
C ARG A 199 -1.82 -15.40 4.36
N PHE A 200 -1.24 -14.87 3.30
CA PHE A 200 -0.33 -13.74 3.36
C PHE A 200 -1.06 -12.42 3.53
N LYS A 201 -0.56 -11.60 4.44
CA LYS A 201 -0.97 -10.23 4.72
C LYS A 201 0.19 -9.30 4.39
N LEU A 202 -0.09 -8.18 3.73
CA LEU A 202 0.91 -7.19 3.36
C LEU A 202 1.15 -6.23 4.53
N ILE A 203 2.42 -5.94 4.81
CA ILE A 203 2.87 -5.04 5.87
C ILE A 203 3.62 -3.89 5.21
N PRO A 204 3.26 -2.62 5.48
CA PRO A 204 4.01 -1.48 4.98
C PRO A 204 5.39 -1.43 5.63
N HIS A 205 6.39 -1.10 4.84
CA HIS A 205 7.76 -0.87 5.29
C HIS A 205 8.25 0.45 4.67
N ASP A 206 9.21 1.09 5.27
CA ASP A 206 9.80 2.37 4.93
C ASP A 206 8.81 3.40 4.33
N LEU A 207 8.25 4.24 5.18
CA LEU A 207 7.19 5.19 4.80
C LEU A 207 7.73 6.62 4.67
N ASP A 208 8.97 6.78 4.27
CA ASP A 208 9.59 8.10 4.19
C ASP A 208 9.23 8.85 2.89
N THR A 209 8.77 8.14 1.85
CA THR A 209 8.31 8.72 0.58
C THR A 209 6.80 8.60 0.41
N ILE A 210 6.07 9.46 1.12
CA ILE A 210 4.61 9.59 1.07
C ILE A 210 4.19 11.06 1.05
N LEU A 211 2.90 11.34 0.84
CA LEU A 211 2.31 12.68 0.94
C LEU A 211 2.96 13.70 -0.01
N GLY A 212 3.42 13.25 -1.15
CA GLY A 212 4.09 14.08 -2.16
C GLY A 212 5.49 14.55 -1.76
N ALA A 213 6.07 14.00 -0.70
CA ALA A 213 7.42 14.32 -0.23
C ALA A 213 8.18 13.03 0.04
N GLY A 214 9.51 13.10 0.02
CA GLY A 214 10.36 11.95 0.25
C GLY A 214 11.57 11.91 -0.66
N ASP A 215 12.42 10.88 -0.54
CA ASP A 215 13.60 10.79 -1.37
C ASP A 215 13.29 10.23 -2.78
N GLY A 216 12.15 9.60 -2.98
CA GLY A 216 11.56 9.29 -4.26
C GLY A 216 11.35 10.51 -5.16
N SER A 217 11.37 11.75 -4.61
CA SER A 217 11.44 12.98 -5.38
C SER A 217 12.64 13.03 -6.32
N ARG A 218 13.71 12.31 -6.04
CA ARG A 218 14.88 12.14 -6.92
C ARG A 218 14.52 11.54 -8.28
N ILE A 219 13.53 10.70 -8.33
CA ILE A 219 13.10 9.99 -9.54
C ILE A 219 11.77 10.55 -10.07
N GLY A 220 11.33 11.69 -9.55
CA GLY A 220 10.09 12.34 -9.97
C GLY A 220 8.82 11.64 -9.53
N ILE A 221 8.90 10.57 -8.75
CA ILE A 221 7.72 9.80 -8.28
C ILE A 221 6.83 10.67 -7.39
N ALA A 222 7.40 11.45 -6.47
CA ALA A 222 6.64 12.32 -5.57
C ALA A 222 5.80 13.38 -6.31
N ASN A 223 6.18 13.74 -7.54
CA ASN A 223 5.53 14.76 -8.37
C ASN A 223 4.68 14.18 -9.51
N LEU A 224 4.62 12.86 -9.64
CA LEU A 224 3.81 12.26 -10.69
C LEU A 224 2.32 12.28 -10.29
N PRO A 225 1.41 12.58 -11.21
CA PRO A 225 0.00 12.36 -10.98
C PRO A 225 -0.23 10.85 -10.85
N HIS A 226 -0.29 10.36 -9.62
CA HIS A 226 -0.57 8.96 -9.35
C HIS A 226 -2.04 8.69 -9.62
N THR A 227 -2.32 7.77 -10.53
CA THR A 227 -3.68 7.26 -10.71
C THR A 227 -4.06 6.36 -9.53
N ILE A 228 -5.34 6.07 -9.38
CA ILE A 228 -5.78 5.16 -8.31
C ILE A 228 -5.44 3.69 -8.58
N LEU A 229 -4.89 3.38 -9.74
CA LEU A 229 -4.44 2.05 -10.16
C LEU A 229 -2.98 2.03 -10.60
N ASP A 230 -2.17 2.97 -10.13
CA ASP A 230 -0.76 3.10 -10.52
C ASP A 230 0.02 1.78 -10.36
N PHE A 231 -0.22 1.06 -9.26
CA PHE A 231 0.41 -0.24 -9.00
C PHE A 231 -0.01 -1.34 -9.99
N VAL A 232 -1.14 -1.17 -10.69
CA VAL A 232 -1.58 -2.07 -11.77
C VAL A 232 -1.00 -1.62 -13.11
N GLU A 233 -0.94 -0.32 -13.36
CA GLU A 233 -0.55 0.25 -14.65
C GLU A 233 0.97 0.28 -14.83
N ARG A 234 1.73 0.52 -13.76
CA ARG A 234 3.20 0.65 -13.78
C ARG A 234 3.94 -0.58 -13.32
N GLY A 235 3.29 -1.48 -12.63
CA GLY A 235 3.91 -2.66 -12.04
C GLY A 235 4.21 -3.75 -13.05
N GLU A 236 5.09 -3.51 -14.02
CA GLU A 236 5.52 -4.55 -14.96
C GLU A 236 6.04 -5.80 -14.24
N SER A 237 6.64 -5.62 -13.07
CA SER A 237 7.17 -6.69 -12.23
C SER A 237 6.10 -7.51 -11.51
N PHE A 238 4.88 -6.99 -11.35
CA PHE A 238 3.79 -7.65 -10.61
C PHE A 238 2.59 -8.01 -11.49
N LEU A 239 2.84 -8.74 -12.57
CA LEU A 239 1.79 -9.24 -13.48
C LEU A 239 0.68 -10.02 -12.75
N GLN A 240 1.01 -10.64 -11.62
CA GLN A 240 0.10 -11.37 -10.77
C GLN A 240 -0.96 -10.44 -10.13
N LEU A 241 -0.56 -9.26 -9.67
CA LEU A 241 -1.50 -8.25 -9.17
C LEU A 241 -2.33 -7.65 -10.29
N GLN A 242 -1.73 -7.36 -11.45
CA GLN A 242 -2.48 -6.92 -12.62
C GLN A 242 -3.61 -7.91 -12.97
N LYS A 243 -3.31 -9.22 -12.91
CA LYS A 243 -4.30 -10.27 -13.15
C LYS A 243 -5.41 -10.22 -12.08
N LEU A 244 -5.05 -10.07 -10.81
CA LEU A 244 -6.01 -9.98 -9.71
C LEU A 244 -6.98 -8.80 -9.90
N PHE A 245 -6.47 -7.65 -10.30
CA PHE A 245 -7.29 -6.45 -10.51
C PHE A 245 -8.10 -6.44 -11.81
N ARG A 246 -7.91 -7.42 -12.70
CA ARG A 246 -8.83 -7.66 -13.83
C ARG A 246 -10.12 -8.38 -13.41
N GLU A 247 -10.16 -8.94 -12.21
CA GLU A 247 -11.37 -9.52 -11.65
C GLU A 247 -12.32 -8.40 -11.20
N PRO A 248 -13.53 -8.29 -11.79
CA PRO A 248 -14.45 -7.18 -11.50
C PRO A 248 -14.82 -7.08 -10.02
N GLU A 249 -14.97 -8.22 -9.33
CA GLU A 249 -15.28 -8.27 -7.90
C GLU A 249 -14.16 -7.62 -7.05
N VAL A 250 -12.90 -7.90 -7.39
CA VAL A 250 -11.73 -7.36 -6.70
C VAL A 250 -11.62 -5.85 -6.93
N LEU A 251 -11.74 -5.43 -8.17
CA LEU A 251 -11.66 -4.03 -8.57
C LEU A 251 -12.77 -3.18 -7.90
N GLN A 252 -14.01 -3.69 -7.91
CA GLN A 252 -15.12 -3.00 -7.25
C GLN A 252 -14.93 -2.91 -5.74
N ARG A 253 -14.45 -4.00 -5.10
CA ARG A 253 -14.16 -3.97 -3.68
C ARG A 253 -13.07 -2.96 -3.33
N TYR A 254 -12.05 -2.84 -4.15
CA TYR A 254 -10.99 -1.84 -4.00
C TYR A 254 -11.55 -0.40 -4.02
N TYR A 255 -12.44 -0.07 -4.97
CA TYR A 255 -13.07 1.26 -5.02
C TYR A 255 -13.94 1.53 -3.79
N GLN A 256 -14.66 0.53 -3.29
CA GLN A 256 -15.41 0.65 -2.04
C GLN A 256 -14.50 0.93 -0.85
N ILE A 257 -13.36 0.21 -0.74
CA ILE A 257 -12.37 0.42 0.31
C ILE A 257 -11.78 1.83 0.23
N LEU A 258 -11.42 2.32 -0.97
CA LEU A 258 -10.96 3.70 -1.13
C LEU A 258 -12.00 4.69 -0.56
N ARG A 259 -13.27 4.50 -0.89
CA ARG A 259 -14.33 5.34 -0.37
C ARG A 259 -14.49 5.22 1.16
N GLU A 260 -14.50 4.02 1.69
CA GLU A 260 -14.55 3.77 3.15
C GLU A 260 -13.45 4.52 3.88
N LEU A 261 -12.22 4.46 3.37
CA LEU A 261 -11.08 5.15 3.95
C LEU A 261 -11.23 6.68 3.87
N LEU A 262 -11.70 7.20 2.72
CA LEU A 262 -11.86 8.64 2.50
C LEU A 262 -13.01 9.28 3.28
N VAL A 263 -13.99 8.49 3.73
CA VAL A 263 -15.07 8.97 4.62
C VAL A 263 -14.84 8.56 6.08
N GLY A 264 -13.78 7.80 6.35
CA GLY A 264 -13.34 7.34 7.68
C GLY A 264 -12.04 8.03 8.11
N PRO A 265 -10.93 7.29 8.24
CA PRO A 265 -9.67 7.85 8.78
C PRO A 265 -9.08 8.97 7.92
N PHE A 266 -9.33 9.00 6.63
CA PHE A 266 -8.91 10.04 5.70
C PHE A 266 -9.99 11.10 5.42
N GLU A 267 -11.08 11.13 6.21
CA GLU A 267 -11.98 12.29 6.19
C GLU A 267 -11.19 13.54 6.64
N GLN A 268 -11.45 14.68 6.00
CA GLN A 268 -10.62 15.88 6.09
C GLN A 268 -10.32 16.30 7.55
N ASN A 269 -11.34 16.35 8.40
CA ASN A 269 -11.15 16.78 9.78
C ASN A 269 -10.47 15.70 10.62
N SER A 270 -10.70 14.42 10.32
CA SER A 270 -10.06 13.29 10.99
C SER A 270 -8.58 13.22 10.65
N ALA A 271 -8.24 13.36 9.37
CA ALA A 271 -6.87 13.41 8.90
C ALA A 271 -6.11 14.63 9.44
N ASN A 272 -6.74 15.82 9.43
CA ASN A 272 -6.13 17.03 9.96
C ASN A 272 -5.82 16.90 11.44
N ARG A 273 -6.75 16.35 12.25
CA ARG A 273 -6.49 16.10 13.68
C ARG A 273 -5.32 15.14 13.89
N LEU A 274 -5.27 14.03 13.12
CA LEU A 274 -4.18 13.06 13.22
C LEU A 274 -2.82 13.73 12.91
N ILE A 275 -2.76 14.58 11.88
CA ILE A 275 -1.55 15.32 11.51
C ILE A 275 -1.17 16.33 12.62
N ASP A 276 -2.15 17.08 13.14
CA ASP A 276 -1.91 18.07 14.19
C ASP A 276 -1.39 17.40 15.46
N ASP A 277 -2.02 16.31 15.90
CA ASP A 277 -1.60 15.55 17.08
C ASP A 277 -0.18 14.98 16.93
N ALA A 278 0.15 14.50 15.71
CA ALA A 278 1.47 13.95 15.43
C ALA A 278 2.58 15.00 15.37
N LEU A 279 2.28 16.19 14.85
CA LEU A 279 3.27 17.18 14.44
C LEU A 279 3.22 18.50 15.23
N THR A 280 2.50 18.56 16.36
CA THR A 280 2.36 19.78 17.19
C THR A 280 3.68 20.43 17.59
N TRP A 281 4.74 19.67 17.69
CA TRP A 281 6.08 20.08 18.14
C TRP A 281 7.10 20.18 17.00
N THR A 282 6.68 20.03 15.74
CA THR A 282 7.52 20.20 14.56
C THR A 282 7.48 21.64 14.04
N PRO A 283 8.44 22.08 13.20
CA PRO A 283 8.35 23.36 12.54
C PRO A 283 7.01 23.51 11.78
N ARG A 284 6.40 24.69 11.90
CA ARG A 284 5.18 25.03 11.16
C ARG A 284 5.43 24.91 9.65
N GLY A 285 4.45 24.41 8.94
CA GLY A 285 4.50 24.24 7.47
C GLY A 285 4.55 22.78 7.01
N ILE A 286 5.20 21.89 7.77
CA ILE A 286 5.22 20.45 7.41
C ILE A 286 3.81 19.87 7.50
N GLY A 287 3.13 20.11 8.63
CA GLY A 287 1.75 19.64 8.82
C GLY A 287 0.78 20.26 7.82
N GLU A 288 0.93 21.55 7.51
CA GLU A 288 0.07 22.21 6.54
C GLU A 288 0.25 21.64 5.13
N ALA A 289 1.47 21.38 4.68
CA ALA A 289 1.74 20.76 3.39
C ALA A 289 1.11 19.34 3.30
N ALA A 290 1.19 18.55 4.36
CA ALA A 290 0.56 17.23 4.43
C ALA A 290 -0.98 17.31 4.35
N LYS A 291 -1.60 18.29 5.03
CA LYS A 291 -3.05 18.53 4.99
C LYS A 291 -3.51 18.97 3.61
N GLU A 292 -2.79 19.90 2.99
CA GLU A 292 -3.08 20.38 1.62
C GLU A 292 -2.99 19.22 0.62
N PHE A 293 -1.92 18.42 0.70
CA PHE A 293 -1.75 17.24 -0.14
C PHE A 293 -2.93 16.27 0.00
N LEU A 294 -3.28 15.88 1.23
CA LEU A 294 -4.38 14.95 1.46
C LEU A 294 -5.73 15.51 1.01
N SER A 295 -5.96 16.81 1.20
CA SER A 295 -7.18 17.47 0.72
C SER A 295 -7.32 17.37 -0.80
N ALA A 296 -6.24 17.69 -1.52
CA ALA A 296 -6.21 17.61 -2.98
C ALA A 296 -6.36 16.16 -3.46
N ARG A 297 -5.61 15.23 -2.85
CA ARG A 297 -5.64 13.81 -3.22
C ARG A 297 -7.00 13.17 -2.95
N ARG A 298 -7.63 13.51 -1.82
CA ARG A 298 -8.99 13.08 -1.49
C ARG A 298 -10.00 13.54 -2.54
N ALA A 299 -9.95 14.81 -2.94
CA ALA A 299 -10.84 15.37 -3.96
C ALA A 299 -10.62 14.66 -5.31
N ASP A 300 -9.37 14.43 -5.70
CA ASP A 300 -9.00 13.72 -6.91
C ASP A 300 -9.61 12.30 -6.94
N ILE A 301 -9.36 11.48 -5.94
CA ILE A 301 -9.86 10.10 -5.87
C ILE A 301 -11.39 10.07 -5.88
N LEU A 302 -12.05 10.91 -5.08
CA LEU A 302 -13.52 10.97 -5.06
C LEU A 302 -14.12 11.37 -6.41
N SER A 303 -13.46 12.28 -7.15
CA SER A 303 -13.90 12.67 -8.49
C SER A 303 -13.91 11.51 -9.49
N VAL A 304 -13.04 10.54 -9.26
CA VAL A 304 -12.89 9.35 -10.10
C VAL A 304 -13.89 8.26 -9.72
N ILE A 305 -14.01 7.94 -8.40
CA ILE A 305 -14.83 6.81 -7.94
C ILE A 305 -16.31 7.16 -7.67
N GLU A 306 -16.64 8.45 -7.44
CA GLU A 306 -18.01 8.90 -7.17
C GLU A 306 -18.63 9.61 -8.39
N ARG A 307 -18.44 9.05 -9.57
CA ARG A 307 -19.09 9.58 -10.78
C ARG A 307 -20.60 9.41 -10.71
N PRO A 308 -21.39 10.38 -11.20
CA PRO A 308 -22.83 10.22 -11.30
C PRO A 308 -23.19 9.10 -12.29
N LEU A 309 -24.35 8.48 -12.08
CA LEU A 309 -24.88 7.57 -13.09
C LEU A 309 -25.14 8.36 -14.37
N GLY A 310 -24.52 7.95 -15.44
CA GLY A 310 -24.68 8.52 -16.77
C GLY A 310 -24.88 7.42 -17.80
N ILE A 311 -25.57 7.75 -18.87
CA ILE A 311 -25.75 6.90 -20.04
C ILE A 311 -25.50 7.72 -21.30
N SER A 312 -24.79 7.15 -22.23
CA SER A 312 -24.56 7.69 -23.56
C SER A 312 -24.63 6.59 -24.62
N SER A 313 -24.90 6.98 -25.84
CA SER A 313 -24.92 6.07 -26.98
C SER A 313 -24.29 6.75 -28.19
N ASN A 314 -23.84 5.95 -29.14
CA ASN A 314 -23.39 6.42 -30.46
C ASN A 314 -24.57 6.59 -31.46
N LEU A 315 -25.81 6.56 -30.98
CA LEU A 315 -26.99 6.68 -31.85
C LEU A 315 -27.17 8.11 -32.29
N ASP A 316 -27.59 8.27 -33.54
CA ASP A 316 -28.00 9.57 -34.08
C ASP A 316 -29.25 10.10 -33.37
N MET A 317 -29.28 11.41 -33.12
CA MET A 317 -30.40 12.07 -32.48
C MET A 317 -31.42 12.56 -33.54
N THR A 318 -32.55 11.86 -33.60
CA THR A 318 -33.64 12.26 -34.52
C THR A 318 -34.78 12.82 -33.69
N ARG A 319 -35.12 14.09 -33.91
CA ARG A 319 -36.21 14.80 -33.18
C ARG A 319 -36.01 14.79 -31.65
N GLY A 320 -34.74 14.82 -31.20
CA GLY A 320 -34.39 14.80 -29.78
C GLY A 320 -34.41 13.41 -29.12
N LEU A 321 -34.57 12.35 -29.90
CA LEU A 321 -34.53 10.96 -29.41
C LEU A 321 -33.39 10.19 -30.07
N PRO A 322 -32.67 9.36 -29.32
CA PRO A 322 -31.69 8.42 -29.88
C PRO A 322 -32.40 7.46 -30.83
N THR A 323 -31.92 7.36 -32.05
CA THR A 323 -32.56 6.55 -33.11
C THR A 323 -31.57 5.56 -33.68
N SER A 324 -31.94 4.28 -33.72
CA SER A 324 -31.18 3.21 -34.38
C SER A 324 -31.93 2.66 -35.57
N PHE A 325 -31.19 2.46 -36.64
CA PHE A 325 -31.65 1.73 -37.83
C PHE A 325 -31.22 0.25 -37.81
N THR A 326 -30.55 -0.17 -36.72
CA THR A 326 -30.14 -1.53 -36.48
C THR A 326 -30.80 -2.06 -35.21
N VAL A 327 -30.84 -3.39 -35.07
CA VAL A 327 -31.41 -4.04 -33.87
C VAL A 327 -30.54 -3.92 -32.66
N ASN A 328 -29.27 -3.54 -32.83
CA ASN A 328 -28.28 -3.39 -31.75
C ASN A 328 -27.84 -1.94 -31.64
N ALA A 329 -27.83 -1.41 -30.42
CA ALA A 329 -27.27 -0.12 -30.06
C ALA A 329 -26.16 -0.32 -29.02
N ALA A 330 -25.01 0.30 -29.23
CA ALA A 330 -23.98 0.35 -28.20
C ALA A 330 -24.35 1.44 -27.16
N LEU A 331 -24.40 1.04 -25.91
CA LEU A 331 -24.60 1.94 -24.78
C LEU A 331 -23.35 1.90 -23.91
N GLN A 332 -22.99 3.05 -23.37
CA GLN A 332 -21.91 3.18 -22.40
C GLN A 332 -22.22 4.26 -21.39
N GLY A 333 -21.52 4.29 -20.28
CA GLY A 333 -21.80 5.32 -19.30
C GLY A 333 -20.89 5.33 -18.09
N THR A 334 -21.32 6.07 -17.10
CA THR A 334 -20.64 6.23 -15.83
C THR A 334 -21.52 5.77 -14.69
N PHE A 335 -20.90 5.42 -13.55
CA PHE A 335 -21.59 5.07 -12.32
C PHE A 335 -20.70 5.36 -11.10
N ASN A 336 -21.30 5.35 -9.90
CA ASN A 336 -20.55 5.53 -8.66
C ASN A 336 -19.87 4.21 -8.25
N ALA A 337 -18.62 4.03 -8.64
CA ALA A 337 -17.85 2.83 -8.33
C ALA A 337 -17.55 2.65 -6.83
N GLY A 338 -17.53 3.74 -6.05
CA GLY A 338 -17.37 3.69 -4.60
C GLY A 338 -18.61 3.15 -3.84
N ARG A 339 -19.77 3.03 -4.52
CA ARG A 339 -21.04 2.62 -3.89
C ARG A 339 -21.72 1.44 -4.57
N ALA A 340 -21.58 1.31 -5.88
CA ALA A 340 -22.26 0.30 -6.67
C ALA A 340 -21.26 -0.77 -7.15
N THR A 341 -21.75 -2.01 -7.24
CA THR A 341 -20.96 -3.16 -7.71
C THR A 341 -21.34 -3.60 -9.10
N HIS A 342 -22.49 -3.14 -9.61
CA HIS A 342 -22.98 -3.49 -10.95
C HIS A 342 -23.93 -2.41 -11.47
N VAL A 343 -24.10 -2.39 -12.77
CA VAL A 343 -25.07 -1.59 -13.50
C VAL A 343 -26.01 -2.53 -14.24
N LEU A 344 -27.30 -2.30 -14.15
CA LEU A 344 -28.31 -3.08 -14.87
C LEU A 344 -28.96 -2.20 -15.94
N ILE A 345 -29.08 -2.74 -17.15
CA ILE A 345 -29.83 -2.12 -18.27
C ILE A 345 -30.95 -3.08 -18.62
N ASN A 346 -32.19 -2.66 -18.40
CA ASN A 346 -33.39 -3.49 -18.60
C ASN A 346 -33.31 -4.86 -17.86
N GLY A 347 -32.61 -4.91 -16.72
CA GLY A 347 -32.44 -6.13 -15.94
C GLY A 347 -31.20 -6.96 -16.29
N GLU A 348 -30.54 -6.68 -17.39
CA GLU A 348 -29.30 -7.32 -17.80
C GLU A 348 -28.08 -6.58 -17.24
N GLN A 349 -27.07 -7.31 -16.79
CA GLN A 349 -25.86 -6.72 -16.23
C GLN A 349 -24.94 -6.20 -17.32
N ALA A 350 -24.63 -4.90 -17.27
CA ALA A 350 -23.63 -4.27 -18.13
C ALA A 350 -22.21 -4.74 -17.77
N THR A 351 -21.33 -4.75 -18.76
CA THR A 351 -19.91 -5.00 -18.55
C THR A 351 -19.28 -3.78 -17.86
N LEU A 352 -18.56 -4.00 -16.75
CA LEU A 352 -17.79 -2.95 -16.13
C LEU A 352 -16.43 -2.86 -16.83
N GLU A 353 -16.07 -1.64 -17.20
CA GLU A 353 -14.79 -1.38 -17.85
C GLU A 353 -13.67 -1.21 -16.82
N GLY A 354 -12.40 -1.30 -17.27
CA GLY A 354 -11.23 -1.12 -16.42
C GLY A 354 -11.09 0.29 -15.83
N ALA A 355 -11.66 1.30 -16.48
CA ALA A 355 -11.67 2.66 -15.93
C ALA A 355 -12.69 2.76 -14.78
N PRO A 356 -12.32 3.37 -13.64
CA PRO A 356 -13.24 3.50 -12.50
C PRO A 356 -14.55 4.18 -12.87
N GLY A 357 -15.67 3.55 -12.50
CA GLY A 357 -16.99 4.11 -12.70
C GLY A 357 -17.41 4.22 -14.18
N THR A 358 -16.93 3.35 -15.07
CA THR A 358 -17.36 3.22 -16.45
C THR A 358 -17.95 1.83 -16.74
N TRP A 359 -18.89 1.77 -17.70
CA TRP A 359 -19.58 0.55 -18.13
C TRP A 359 -19.94 0.60 -19.61
N ALA A 360 -20.04 -0.55 -20.25
CA ALA A 360 -20.48 -0.72 -21.63
C ALA A 360 -21.36 -1.98 -21.81
#